data_3f16ecabad4a19d065a21b132b341f8e
#
_entry.id   3f16ecabad4a19d065a21b132b341f8e
#
_cell.length_a   1.000
_cell.length_b   1.000
_cell.length_c   1.000
_cell.angle_alpha   90.00
_cell.angle_beta   90.00
_cell.angle_gamma   90.00
#
_symmetry.space_group_name_H-M   'P 1'
#
loop_
_entity.id
_entity.type
_entity.pdbx_description
1 polymer ?
#
loop_
_entity_poly.entity_id
_entity_poly.type
_entity_poly.pdbx_seq_one_letter_code
_entity_poly.pdbx_strand_id
1 'polypeptide(L)'
;TAGFQPRIRPFEVAGIFKTGMYEYDSSLAFVTLDAARELLGLDPGFLSGIEITVDDVYRADEITKELTDNIGNPFYARSWMDMNANLFAALKLEKIGMFILLIMVVLIGSFSIVATLVMLVMEKTRDIAVMMSMGATRKMIRRIFMYQGTIIGFVGTMLGYALGLTVGYLLKRYQFIKLPENVYTLDHLPIIITVPDVLIIGGAAMLLCFLSTLYPARQASRLKPADALRYE
;
A
#
# COMPACT_ATOMS: atom_id res chain seq x y z
N THR A 1 31.15 46.17 -5.81
CA THR A 1 30.59 44.79 -5.92
C THR A 1 31.68 43.83 -5.49
N ALA A 2 31.73 43.48 -4.19
CA ALA A 2 32.61 42.44 -3.67
C ALA A 2 32.09 41.10 -4.23
N GLY A 3 32.79 40.58 -5.23
CA GLY A 3 32.52 39.29 -5.82
C GLY A 3 32.69 38.18 -4.76
N PHE A 4 31.80 37.22 -4.75
CA PHE A 4 31.89 36.01 -3.93
C PHE A 4 33.21 35.29 -4.32
N GLN A 5 34.23 35.34 -3.47
CA GLN A 5 35.44 34.56 -3.70
C GLN A 5 35.25 33.18 -3.04
N PRO A 6 35.23 32.11 -3.81
CA PRO A 6 35.13 30.76 -3.24
C PRO A 6 36.41 30.45 -2.44
N ARG A 7 36.26 29.99 -1.19
CA ARG A 7 37.37 29.46 -0.43
C ARG A 7 37.65 28.04 -0.92
N ILE A 8 38.85 27.82 -1.42
CA ILE A 8 39.30 26.52 -1.91
C ILE A 8 40.40 26.02 -0.99
N ARG A 9 40.22 24.81 -0.44
CA ARG A 9 41.25 24.12 0.36
C ARG A 9 41.48 22.71 -0.18
N PRO A 10 42.72 22.29 -0.33
CA PRO A 10 43.06 20.92 -0.61
C PRO A 10 42.88 20.05 0.66
N PHE A 11 42.31 18.88 0.51
CA PHE A 11 42.20 17.87 1.54
C PHE A 11 42.86 16.57 1.07
N GLU A 12 43.49 15.86 1.99
CA GLU A 12 44.00 14.52 1.74
C GLU A 12 42.88 13.52 1.94
N VAL A 13 42.68 12.60 0.98
CA VAL A 13 41.66 11.56 1.06
C VAL A 13 42.15 10.47 2.01
N ALA A 14 41.62 10.42 3.21
CA ALA A 14 41.96 9.43 4.23
C ALA A 14 41.24 8.07 4.02
N GLY A 15 40.11 8.09 3.33
CA GLY A 15 39.33 6.87 3.04
C GLY A 15 38.12 7.13 2.19
N ILE A 16 37.55 6.06 1.65
CA ILE A 16 36.35 6.05 0.83
C ILE A 16 35.29 5.23 1.56
N PHE A 17 34.11 5.78 1.73
CA PHE A 17 32.96 5.10 2.31
C PHE A 17 31.91 4.82 1.23
N LYS A 18 31.08 3.81 1.46
CA LYS A 18 29.93 3.48 0.61
C LYS A 18 28.73 3.20 1.52
N THR A 19 27.69 4.02 1.41
CA THR A 19 26.44 3.85 2.14
C THR A 19 25.44 2.99 1.39
N GLY A 20 25.62 2.84 0.06
CA GLY A 20 24.70 2.21 -0.85
C GLY A 20 23.59 3.14 -1.37
N MET A 21 23.56 4.39 -0.92
CA MET A 21 22.65 5.42 -1.45
C MET A 21 23.44 6.35 -2.36
N TYR A 22 23.12 6.34 -3.64
CA TYR A 22 23.84 7.13 -4.64
C TYR A 22 23.91 8.62 -4.32
N GLU A 23 22.83 9.21 -3.80
CA GLU A 23 22.77 10.64 -3.45
C GLU A 23 23.79 10.99 -2.35
N TYR A 24 23.94 10.12 -1.34
CA TYR A 24 24.92 10.30 -0.27
C TYR A 24 26.34 9.99 -0.75
N ASP A 25 26.50 8.88 -1.45
CA ASP A 25 27.82 8.42 -1.90
C ASP A 25 28.46 9.37 -2.94
N SER A 26 27.63 10.11 -3.69
CA SER A 26 28.11 11.05 -4.72
C SER A 26 28.30 12.49 -4.24
N SER A 27 27.69 12.87 -3.10
CA SER A 27 27.64 14.27 -2.67
C SER A 27 28.21 14.56 -1.28
N LEU A 28 28.37 13.53 -0.43
CA LEU A 28 28.85 13.74 0.92
C LEU A 28 30.38 13.54 1.05
N ALA A 29 30.98 14.42 1.80
CA ALA A 29 32.36 14.29 2.26
C ALA A 29 32.41 14.54 3.78
N PHE A 30 33.04 13.62 4.50
CA PHE A 30 33.28 13.76 5.94
C PHE A 30 34.64 14.38 6.19
N VAL A 31 34.69 15.42 7.02
CA VAL A 31 35.91 16.07 7.44
C VAL A 31 35.89 16.28 8.96
N THR A 32 37.03 16.54 9.57
CA THR A 32 37.07 16.88 10.99
C THR A 32 36.38 18.20 11.25
N LEU A 33 35.81 18.41 12.44
CA LEU A 33 35.12 19.65 12.82
C LEU A 33 36.04 20.89 12.69
N ASP A 34 37.32 20.74 13.03
CA ASP A 34 38.27 21.83 12.94
C ASP A 34 38.56 22.19 11.46
N ALA A 35 38.70 21.21 10.61
CA ALA A 35 38.89 21.43 9.16
C ALA A 35 37.63 22.08 8.51
N ALA A 36 36.43 21.68 8.95
CA ALA A 36 35.19 22.29 8.51
C ALA A 36 35.07 23.74 8.97
N ARG A 37 35.36 24.04 10.26
CA ARG A 37 35.36 25.42 10.79
C ARG A 37 36.32 26.33 10.05
N GLU A 38 37.51 25.83 9.78
CA GLU A 38 38.54 26.59 9.07
C GLU A 38 38.13 26.85 7.60
N LEU A 39 37.56 25.85 6.90
CA LEU A 39 37.05 26.02 5.53
C LEU A 39 35.93 27.05 5.46
N LEU A 40 34.97 26.97 6.39
CA LEU A 40 33.79 27.82 6.44
C LEU A 40 34.04 29.16 7.12
N GLY A 41 35.20 29.33 7.79
CA GLY A 41 35.56 30.53 8.51
C GLY A 41 34.70 30.78 9.76
N LEU A 42 34.38 29.73 10.49
CA LEU A 42 33.57 29.76 11.70
C LEU A 42 34.43 29.88 12.94
N ASP A 43 33.86 30.43 14.00
CA ASP A 43 34.55 30.59 15.28
C ASP A 43 34.91 29.23 15.92
N PRO A 44 36.01 29.17 16.70
CA PRO A 44 36.36 28.01 17.48
C PRO A 44 35.20 27.65 18.45
N GLY A 45 34.71 26.43 18.38
CA GLY A 45 33.58 25.98 19.20
C GLY A 45 32.19 26.11 18.54
N PHE A 46 32.09 26.76 17.40
CA PHE A 46 30.81 26.80 16.66
C PHE A 46 30.40 25.39 16.18
N LEU A 47 29.13 25.07 16.39
CA LEU A 47 28.47 23.87 15.89
C LEU A 47 27.18 24.27 15.16
N SER A 48 26.95 23.77 13.97
CA SER A 48 25.74 24.03 13.19
C SER A 48 24.54 23.25 13.73
N GLY A 49 24.79 22.14 14.40
CA GLY A 49 23.77 21.29 14.99
C GLY A 49 24.36 20.08 15.70
N ILE A 50 23.49 19.33 16.37
CA ILE A 50 23.79 18.09 17.06
C ILE A 50 22.89 17.02 16.46
N GLU A 51 23.50 15.92 16.02
CA GLU A 51 22.77 14.74 15.55
C GLU A 51 22.45 13.85 16.75
N ILE A 52 21.20 13.44 16.87
CA ILE A 52 20.69 12.59 17.94
C ILE A 52 20.16 11.31 17.34
N THR A 53 20.70 10.16 17.77
CA THR A 53 20.20 8.84 17.39
C THR A 53 19.15 8.38 18.39
N VAL A 54 18.03 7.85 17.91
CA VAL A 54 16.94 7.33 18.72
C VAL A 54 16.80 5.83 18.52
N ASP A 55 16.35 5.10 19.54
CA ASP A 55 16.19 3.63 19.48
C ASP A 55 15.10 3.22 18.50
N ASP A 56 13.98 3.94 18.45
CA ASP A 56 12.88 3.72 17.51
C ASP A 56 12.83 4.85 16.48
N VAL A 57 13.28 4.54 15.27
CA VAL A 57 13.38 5.47 14.14
C VAL A 57 12.00 6.04 13.75
N TYR A 58 10.93 5.25 13.93
CA TYR A 58 9.57 5.66 13.58
C TYR A 58 8.93 6.63 14.58
N ARG A 59 9.50 6.73 15.77
CA ARG A 59 9.08 7.72 16.79
C ARG A 59 9.87 9.02 16.71
N ALA A 60 10.74 9.18 15.73
CA ALA A 60 11.58 10.37 15.58
C ALA A 60 10.77 11.67 15.54
N ASP A 61 9.61 11.71 14.87
CA ASP A 61 8.75 12.90 14.81
C ASP A 61 8.16 13.29 16.17
N GLU A 62 7.77 12.30 16.96
CA GLU A 62 7.22 12.51 18.31
C GLU A 62 8.30 13.07 19.23
N ILE A 63 9.48 12.44 19.23
CA ILE A 63 10.64 12.85 20.02
C ILE A 63 11.13 14.24 19.60
N THR A 64 11.13 14.55 18.31
CA THR A 64 11.52 15.86 17.77
C THR A 64 10.63 16.97 18.29
N LYS A 65 9.31 16.76 18.37
CA LYS A 65 8.36 17.73 18.93
C LYS A 65 8.63 17.94 20.42
N GLU A 66 8.78 16.86 21.17
CA GLU A 66 9.08 16.91 22.60
C GLU A 66 10.40 17.64 22.88
N LEU A 67 11.44 17.37 22.08
CA LEU A 67 12.72 18.09 22.19
C LEU A 67 12.58 19.58 21.89
N THR A 68 11.85 19.93 20.81
CA THR A 68 11.63 21.33 20.43
C THR A 68 10.90 22.10 21.52
N ASP A 69 9.87 21.48 22.10
CA ASP A 69 9.09 22.09 23.19
C ASP A 69 9.92 22.27 24.50
N ASN A 70 10.82 21.34 24.78
CA ASN A 70 11.65 21.36 25.97
C ASN A 70 12.86 22.31 25.86
N ILE A 71 13.49 22.39 24.68
CA ILE A 71 14.70 23.21 24.48
C ILE A 71 14.33 24.68 24.27
N GLY A 72 13.24 24.97 23.58
CA GLY A 72 12.76 26.32 23.31
C GLY A 72 13.63 27.13 22.34
N ASN A 73 13.17 28.36 22.01
CA ASN A 73 13.89 29.27 21.12
C ASN A 73 15.26 29.69 21.67
N PRO A 74 16.31 29.81 20.86
CA PRO A 74 16.31 29.80 19.38
C PRO A 74 16.54 28.42 18.72
N PHE A 75 16.53 27.36 19.50
CA PHE A 75 16.82 26.01 18.98
C PHE A 75 15.56 25.34 18.47
N TYR A 76 15.73 24.48 17.49
CA TYR A 76 14.68 23.62 16.93
C TYR A 76 15.27 22.27 16.52
N ALA A 77 14.48 21.23 16.69
CA ALA A 77 14.83 19.91 16.21
C ALA A 77 14.08 19.60 14.92
N ARG A 78 14.68 18.79 14.07
CA ARG A 78 14.05 18.24 12.85
C ARG A 78 14.28 16.75 12.81
N SER A 79 13.25 16.01 12.47
CA SER A 79 13.36 14.58 12.26
C SER A 79 13.99 14.28 10.89
N TRP A 80 14.50 13.07 10.74
CA TRP A 80 14.98 12.59 9.45
C TRP A 80 13.85 12.53 8.41
N MET A 81 12.60 12.35 8.84
CA MET A 81 11.42 12.37 7.98
C MET A 81 11.14 13.78 7.46
N ASP A 82 11.28 14.82 8.31
CA ASP A 82 11.16 16.21 7.89
C ASP A 82 12.28 16.62 6.93
N MET A 83 13.49 16.13 7.16
CA MET A 83 14.62 16.39 6.26
C MET A 83 14.42 15.75 4.88
N ASN A 84 13.68 14.65 4.82
CA ASN A 84 13.36 13.92 3.58
C ASN A 84 11.87 14.06 3.21
N ALA A 85 11.23 15.19 3.53
CA ALA A 85 9.78 15.39 3.33
C ALA A 85 9.31 15.10 1.90
N ASN A 86 10.11 15.46 0.89
CA ASN A 86 9.79 15.19 -0.52
C ASN A 86 9.74 13.67 -0.81
N LEU A 87 10.66 12.89 -0.25
CA LEU A 87 10.66 11.43 -0.37
C LEU A 87 9.41 10.83 0.27
N PHE A 88 9.08 11.25 1.50
CA PHE A 88 7.87 10.78 2.18
C PHE A 88 6.58 11.21 1.48
N ALA A 89 6.54 12.40 0.90
CA ALA A 89 5.42 12.84 0.07
C ALA A 89 5.26 11.95 -1.18
N ALA A 90 6.36 11.61 -1.86
CA ALA A 90 6.34 10.71 -3.00
C ALA A 90 5.86 9.30 -2.63
N LEU A 91 6.39 8.72 -1.53
CA LEU A 91 5.98 7.41 -1.03
C LEU A 91 4.49 7.39 -0.63
N LYS A 92 4.00 8.48 -0.03
CA LYS A 92 2.57 8.62 0.30
C LYS A 92 1.70 8.66 -0.95
N LEU A 93 2.14 9.39 -1.97
CA LEU A 93 1.45 9.48 -3.25
C LEU A 93 1.42 8.12 -3.96
N GLU A 94 2.53 7.40 -3.96
CA GLU A 94 2.64 6.03 -4.49
C GLU A 94 1.67 5.09 -3.77
N LYS A 95 1.64 5.11 -2.44
CA LYS A 95 0.71 4.31 -1.64
C LYS A 95 -0.75 4.61 -1.97
N ILE A 96 -1.10 5.89 -2.15
CA ILE A 96 -2.45 6.31 -2.56
C ILE A 96 -2.76 5.80 -3.98
N GLY A 97 -1.81 5.94 -4.91
CA GLY A 97 -1.96 5.43 -6.28
C GLY A 97 -2.21 3.92 -6.33
N MET A 98 -1.40 3.13 -5.60
CA MET A 98 -1.58 1.69 -5.46
C MET A 98 -2.94 1.33 -4.84
N PHE A 99 -3.38 2.07 -3.83
CA PHE A 99 -4.68 1.87 -3.20
C PHE A 99 -5.84 2.11 -4.18
N ILE A 100 -5.76 3.19 -4.98
CA ILE A 100 -6.76 3.49 -6.03
C ILE A 100 -6.79 2.37 -7.07
N LEU A 101 -5.64 1.90 -7.55
CA LEU A 101 -5.56 0.78 -8.49
C LEU A 101 -6.20 -0.49 -7.93
N LEU A 102 -5.92 -0.82 -6.67
CA LEU A 102 -6.52 -1.97 -6.01
C LEU A 102 -8.05 -1.84 -5.91
N ILE A 103 -8.56 -0.66 -5.55
CA ILE A 103 -10.01 -0.40 -5.52
C ILE A 103 -10.60 -0.60 -6.91
N MET A 104 -9.98 -0.09 -7.97
CA MET A 104 -10.46 -0.24 -9.35
C MET A 104 -10.56 -1.72 -9.76
N VAL A 105 -9.53 -2.52 -9.46
CA VAL A 105 -9.53 -3.97 -9.74
C VAL A 105 -10.66 -4.68 -8.98
N VAL A 106 -10.86 -4.34 -7.71
CA VAL A 106 -11.94 -4.90 -6.87
C VAL A 106 -13.31 -4.52 -7.42
N LEU A 107 -13.50 -3.26 -7.86
CA LEU A 107 -14.75 -2.81 -8.48
C LEU A 107 -15.04 -3.59 -9.77
N ILE A 108 -14.05 -3.77 -10.65
CA ILE A 108 -14.20 -4.56 -11.87
C ILE A 108 -14.65 -6.00 -11.53
N GLY A 109 -14.00 -6.64 -10.55
CA GLY A 109 -14.39 -7.97 -10.08
C GLY A 109 -15.83 -7.99 -9.52
N SER A 110 -16.20 -6.97 -8.76
CA SER A 110 -17.56 -6.84 -8.20
C SER A 110 -18.62 -6.69 -9.28
N PHE A 111 -18.39 -5.88 -10.30
CA PHE A 111 -19.29 -5.74 -11.45
C PHE A 111 -19.39 -7.04 -12.24
N SER A 112 -18.30 -7.76 -12.42
CA SER A 112 -18.30 -9.07 -13.09
C SER A 112 -19.19 -10.08 -12.36
N ILE A 113 -19.13 -10.13 -11.02
CA ILE A 113 -20.01 -10.99 -10.20
C ILE A 113 -21.48 -10.60 -10.41
N VAL A 114 -21.80 -9.30 -10.35
CA VAL A 114 -23.18 -8.81 -10.55
C VAL A 114 -23.67 -9.22 -11.94
N ALA A 115 -22.89 -8.98 -13.01
CA ALA A 115 -23.26 -9.32 -14.38
C ALA A 115 -23.51 -10.82 -14.56
N THR A 116 -22.62 -11.67 -14.05
CA THR A 116 -22.75 -13.13 -14.12
C THR A 116 -23.98 -13.63 -13.38
N LEU A 117 -24.25 -13.10 -12.18
CA LEU A 117 -25.43 -13.50 -11.41
C LEU A 117 -26.73 -13.00 -12.03
N VAL A 118 -26.76 -11.81 -12.64
CA VAL A 118 -27.92 -11.32 -13.38
C VAL A 118 -28.19 -12.19 -14.59
N MET A 119 -27.17 -12.53 -15.37
CA MET A 119 -27.29 -13.45 -16.50
C MET A 119 -27.84 -14.80 -16.06
N LEU A 120 -27.31 -15.37 -14.99
CA LEU A 120 -27.78 -16.63 -14.42
C LEU A 120 -29.25 -16.56 -13.97
N VAL A 121 -29.68 -15.43 -13.36
CA VAL A 121 -31.09 -15.21 -13.01
C VAL A 121 -31.95 -15.22 -14.25
N MET A 122 -31.51 -14.58 -15.35
CA MET A 122 -32.24 -14.56 -16.63
C MET A 122 -32.37 -15.94 -17.24
N GLU A 123 -31.29 -16.72 -17.26
CA GLU A 123 -31.29 -18.10 -17.75
C GLU A 123 -32.21 -19.01 -16.91
N LYS A 124 -32.25 -18.81 -15.61
CA LYS A 124 -33.03 -19.59 -14.65
C LYS A 124 -34.43 -19.04 -14.38
N THR A 125 -34.89 -18.05 -15.15
CA THR A 125 -36.18 -17.39 -14.94
C THR A 125 -37.35 -18.38 -14.94
N ARG A 126 -37.34 -19.34 -15.87
CA ARG A 126 -38.39 -20.40 -15.98
C ARG A 126 -38.37 -21.33 -14.74
N ASP A 127 -37.18 -21.78 -14.34
CA ASP A 127 -37.03 -22.66 -13.17
C ASP A 127 -37.52 -21.96 -11.89
N ILE A 128 -37.20 -20.65 -11.75
CA ILE A 128 -37.65 -19.82 -10.65
C ILE A 128 -39.17 -19.67 -10.65
N ALA A 129 -39.78 -19.43 -11.83
CA ALA A 129 -41.22 -19.29 -11.97
C ALA A 129 -41.95 -20.59 -11.60
N VAL A 130 -41.45 -21.74 -12.04
CA VAL A 130 -41.98 -23.06 -11.67
C VAL A 130 -41.88 -23.29 -10.14
N MET A 131 -40.73 -23.03 -9.55
CA MET A 131 -40.57 -23.14 -8.09
C MET A 131 -41.53 -22.22 -7.35
N MET A 132 -41.73 -21.00 -7.80
CA MET A 132 -42.67 -20.05 -7.15
C MET A 132 -44.14 -20.49 -7.33
N SER A 133 -44.53 -21.08 -8.46
CA SER A 133 -45.88 -21.62 -8.66
C SER A 133 -46.13 -22.85 -7.80
N MET A 134 -45.11 -23.62 -7.45
CA MET A 134 -45.15 -24.73 -6.49
C MET A 134 -45.08 -24.29 -5.02
N GLY A 135 -45.07 -22.97 -4.74
CA GLY A 135 -45.15 -22.45 -3.38
C GLY A 135 -43.83 -21.93 -2.79
N ALA A 136 -42.75 -21.85 -3.61
CA ALA A 136 -41.51 -21.26 -3.13
C ALA A 136 -41.69 -19.75 -2.85
N THR A 137 -41.25 -19.31 -1.66
CA THR A 137 -41.37 -17.91 -1.26
C THR A 137 -40.23 -17.05 -1.85
N ARG A 138 -40.50 -15.77 -2.03
CA ARG A 138 -39.46 -14.78 -2.44
C ARG A 138 -38.23 -14.82 -1.56
N LYS A 139 -38.38 -15.06 -0.25
CA LYS A 139 -37.26 -15.19 0.69
C LYS A 139 -36.40 -16.42 0.36
N MET A 140 -37.03 -17.52 -0.03
CA MET A 140 -36.34 -18.76 -0.40
C MET A 140 -35.50 -18.56 -1.68
N ILE A 141 -36.08 -18.00 -2.73
CA ILE A 141 -35.35 -17.67 -3.97
C ILE A 141 -34.17 -16.74 -3.68
N ARG A 142 -34.40 -15.66 -2.91
CA ARG A 142 -33.30 -14.75 -2.55
C ARG A 142 -32.18 -15.46 -1.80
N ARG A 143 -32.49 -16.37 -0.87
CA ARG A 143 -31.48 -17.13 -0.13
C ARG A 143 -30.64 -18.03 -1.06
N ILE A 144 -31.29 -18.69 -2.04
CA ILE A 144 -30.58 -19.55 -3.01
C ILE A 144 -29.50 -18.75 -3.72
N PHE A 145 -29.83 -17.58 -4.30
CA PHE A 145 -28.87 -16.76 -5.00
C PHE A 145 -27.82 -16.12 -4.07
N MET A 146 -28.19 -15.81 -2.82
CA MET A 146 -27.22 -15.35 -1.81
C MET A 146 -26.20 -16.44 -1.48
N TYR A 147 -26.65 -17.68 -1.25
CA TYR A 147 -25.72 -18.81 -1.01
C TYR A 147 -24.81 -19.03 -2.23
N GLN A 148 -25.36 -18.99 -3.42
CA GLN A 148 -24.58 -19.16 -4.65
C GLN A 148 -23.48 -18.10 -4.78
N GLY A 149 -23.80 -16.82 -4.60
CA GLY A 149 -22.79 -15.76 -4.64
C GLY A 149 -21.77 -15.88 -3.50
N THR A 150 -22.20 -16.30 -2.31
CA THR A 150 -21.28 -16.53 -1.19
C THR A 150 -20.31 -17.69 -1.48
N ILE A 151 -20.79 -18.78 -2.09
CA ILE A 151 -19.94 -19.92 -2.47
C ILE A 151 -18.93 -19.49 -3.55
N ILE A 152 -19.37 -18.74 -4.58
CA ILE A 152 -18.49 -18.19 -5.61
C ILE A 152 -17.42 -17.30 -4.97
N GLY A 153 -17.82 -16.40 -4.07
CA GLY A 153 -16.91 -15.53 -3.34
C GLY A 153 -15.91 -16.31 -2.48
N PHE A 154 -16.36 -17.33 -1.78
CA PHE A 154 -15.50 -18.19 -0.95
C PHE A 154 -14.46 -18.94 -1.80
N VAL A 155 -14.91 -19.63 -2.84
CA VAL A 155 -14.01 -20.37 -3.77
C VAL A 155 -13.03 -19.40 -4.42
N GLY A 156 -13.51 -18.25 -4.92
CA GLY A 156 -12.64 -17.22 -5.50
C GLY A 156 -11.61 -16.68 -4.51
N THR A 157 -12.00 -16.42 -3.27
CA THR A 157 -11.08 -15.97 -2.21
C THR A 157 -10.03 -17.04 -1.88
N MET A 158 -10.42 -18.32 -1.81
CA MET A 158 -9.49 -19.42 -1.56
C MET A 158 -8.48 -19.58 -2.71
N LEU A 159 -8.95 -19.51 -3.96
CA LEU A 159 -8.07 -19.55 -5.13
C LEU A 159 -7.15 -18.31 -5.17
N GLY A 160 -7.68 -17.14 -4.85
CA GLY A 160 -6.88 -15.91 -4.73
C GLY A 160 -5.79 -16.03 -3.67
N TYR A 161 -6.09 -16.59 -2.52
CA TYR A 161 -5.10 -16.87 -1.49
C TYR A 161 -4.06 -17.89 -1.94
N ALA A 162 -4.49 -19.00 -2.53
CA ALA A 162 -3.57 -20.02 -3.02
C ALA A 162 -2.58 -19.44 -4.04
N LEU A 163 -3.07 -18.69 -5.01
CA LEU A 163 -2.23 -18.05 -6.03
C LEU A 163 -1.35 -16.93 -5.43
N GLY A 164 -1.94 -16.02 -4.67
CA GLY A 164 -1.22 -14.87 -4.11
C GLY A 164 -0.13 -15.28 -3.13
N LEU A 165 -0.42 -16.21 -2.21
CA LEU A 165 0.57 -16.70 -1.26
C LEU A 165 1.65 -17.54 -1.94
N THR A 166 1.30 -18.34 -2.96
CA THR A 166 2.28 -19.11 -3.73
C THR A 166 3.23 -18.18 -4.47
N VAL A 167 2.70 -17.18 -5.19
CA VAL A 167 3.53 -16.19 -5.90
C VAL A 167 4.39 -15.40 -4.90
N GLY A 168 3.82 -14.93 -3.80
CA GLY A 168 4.55 -14.23 -2.75
C GLY A 168 5.67 -15.08 -2.15
N TYR A 169 5.40 -16.35 -1.87
CA TYR A 169 6.40 -17.30 -1.39
C TYR A 169 7.52 -17.56 -2.40
N LEU A 170 7.17 -17.76 -3.68
CA LEU A 170 8.15 -17.96 -4.75
C LEU A 170 9.05 -16.74 -4.93
N LEU A 171 8.47 -15.54 -4.94
CA LEU A 171 9.23 -14.30 -5.03
C LEU A 171 10.18 -14.11 -3.84
N LYS A 172 9.70 -14.43 -2.62
CA LYS A 172 10.53 -14.40 -1.40
C LYS A 172 11.67 -15.43 -1.44
N ARG A 173 11.42 -16.62 -1.99
CA ARG A 173 12.37 -17.72 -2.02
C ARG A 173 13.44 -17.57 -3.10
N TYR A 174 13.02 -17.15 -4.31
CA TYR A 174 13.90 -17.11 -5.47
C TYR A 174 14.47 -15.73 -5.79
N GLN A 175 13.93 -14.67 -5.15
CA GLN A 175 14.43 -13.29 -5.27
C GLN A 175 14.75 -12.88 -6.72
N PHE A 176 13.83 -13.20 -7.66
CA PHE A 176 14.02 -12.94 -9.09
C PHE A 176 14.19 -11.44 -9.41
N ILE A 177 13.64 -10.57 -8.56
CA ILE A 177 13.69 -9.13 -8.77
C ILE A 177 14.93 -8.60 -8.05
N LYS A 178 16.03 -8.47 -8.80
CA LYS A 178 17.23 -7.76 -8.34
C LYS A 178 17.02 -6.27 -8.53
N LEU A 179 17.23 -5.51 -7.46
CA LEU A 179 17.24 -4.05 -7.56
C LEU A 179 18.62 -3.58 -8.03
N PRO A 180 18.70 -2.51 -8.85
CA PRO A 180 19.99 -1.95 -9.24
C PRO A 180 20.74 -1.47 -7.99
N GLU A 181 21.93 -2.00 -7.75
CA GLU A 181 22.79 -1.68 -6.60
C GLU A 181 23.12 -0.18 -6.49
N ASN A 182 23.05 0.55 -7.61
CA ASN A 182 23.35 1.97 -7.67
C ASN A 182 22.22 2.88 -7.19
N VAL A 183 21.01 2.35 -6.96
CA VAL A 183 19.81 3.14 -6.63
C VAL A 183 19.22 2.75 -5.28
N TYR A 184 19.38 1.48 -4.90
CA TYR A 184 18.79 0.92 -3.69
C TYR A 184 19.84 0.31 -2.79
N THR A 185 19.69 0.51 -1.49
CA THR A 185 20.55 -0.08 -0.44
C THR A 185 20.29 -1.58 -0.25
N LEU A 186 19.22 -2.09 -0.85
CA LEU A 186 18.78 -3.48 -0.73
C LEU A 186 19.02 -4.21 -2.05
N ASP A 187 19.65 -5.36 -1.99
CA ASP A 187 19.94 -6.20 -3.17
C ASP A 187 18.67 -6.84 -3.76
N HIS A 188 17.60 -6.94 -2.98
CA HIS A 188 16.36 -7.58 -3.41
C HIS A 188 15.13 -6.95 -2.76
N LEU A 189 13.98 -7.11 -3.40
CA LEU A 189 12.69 -6.62 -2.93
C LEU A 189 12.27 -7.37 -1.64
N PRO A 190 12.17 -6.71 -0.47
CA PRO A 190 11.70 -7.33 0.75
C PRO A 190 10.20 -7.61 0.66
N ILE A 191 9.82 -8.89 0.67
CA ILE A 191 8.41 -9.29 0.67
C ILE A 191 8.01 -9.65 2.09
N ILE A 192 7.16 -8.84 2.69
CA ILE A 192 6.62 -9.02 4.03
C ILE A 192 5.14 -9.40 3.88
N ILE A 193 4.79 -10.62 4.28
CA ILE A 193 3.41 -11.10 4.31
C ILE A 193 3.01 -11.20 5.78
N THR A 194 2.05 -10.37 6.20
CA THR A 194 1.53 -10.41 7.56
C THR A 194 0.18 -11.14 7.62
N VAL A 195 -0.04 -11.91 8.68
CA VAL A 195 -1.31 -12.63 8.86
C VAL A 195 -2.50 -11.68 8.95
N PRO A 196 -2.43 -10.53 9.67
CA PRO A 196 -3.53 -9.58 9.70
C PRO A 196 -3.92 -9.06 8.33
N ASP A 197 -2.96 -8.74 7.46
CA ASP A 197 -3.24 -8.22 6.11
C ASP A 197 -3.99 -9.26 5.28
N VAL A 198 -3.56 -10.52 5.34
CA VAL A 198 -4.23 -11.63 4.63
C VAL A 198 -5.68 -11.77 5.10
N LEU A 199 -5.93 -11.72 6.42
CA LEU A 199 -7.27 -11.83 6.98
C LEU A 199 -8.16 -10.63 6.60
N ILE A 200 -7.62 -9.41 6.64
CA ILE A 200 -8.35 -8.18 6.26
C ILE A 200 -8.72 -8.22 4.78
N ILE A 201 -7.79 -8.58 3.91
CA ILE A 201 -8.02 -8.66 2.46
C ILE A 201 -9.09 -9.70 2.14
N GLY A 202 -9.01 -10.89 2.73
CA GLY A 202 -10.02 -11.92 2.50
C GLY A 202 -11.37 -11.59 3.08
N GLY A 203 -11.41 -10.98 4.26
CA GLY A 203 -12.64 -10.49 4.87
C GLY A 203 -13.31 -9.41 3.99
N ALA A 204 -12.53 -8.47 3.47
CA ALA A 204 -13.00 -7.44 2.55
C ALA A 204 -13.51 -8.05 1.23
N ALA A 205 -12.79 -9.01 0.65
CA ALA A 205 -13.20 -9.71 -0.57
C ALA A 205 -14.53 -10.45 -0.37
N MET A 206 -14.67 -11.20 0.72
CA MET A 206 -15.92 -11.89 1.06
C MET A 206 -17.09 -10.92 1.27
N LEU A 207 -16.85 -9.81 1.98
CA LEU A 207 -17.86 -8.78 2.19
C LEU A 207 -18.33 -8.17 0.86
N LEU A 208 -17.39 -7.84 -0.02
CA LEU A 208 -17.71 -7.28 -1.35
C LEU A 208 -18.46 -8.28 -2.23
N CYS A 209 -18.09 -9.56 -2.24
CA CYS A 209 -18.83 -10.60 -2.94
C CYS A 209 -20.27 -10.71 -2.40
N PHE A 210 -20.43 -10.68 -1.08
CA PHE A 210 -21.75 -10.73 -0.45
C PHE A 210 -22.60 -9.52 -0.85
N LEU A 211 -22.06 -8.30 -0.77
CA LEU A 211 -22.74 -7.06 -1.15
C LEU A 211 -23.12 -7.07 -2.64
N SER A 212 -22.21 -7.48 -3.52
CA SER A 212 -22.44 -7.58 -4.97
C SER A 212 -23.57 -8.56 -5.32
N THR A 213 -23.78 -9.59 -4.49
CA THR A 213 -24.82 -10.59 -4.68
C THR A 213 -26.21 -10.08 -4.28
N LEU A 214 -26.30 -9.05 -3.41
CA LEU A 214 -27.59 -8.54 -2.91
C LEU A 214 -28.54 -8.05 -4.01
N TYR A 215 -27.99 -7.36 -5.01
CA TYR A 215 -28.79 -6.81 -6.10
C TYR A 215 -29.40 -7.92 -6.98
N PRO A 216 -28.61 -8.86 -7.56
CA PRO A 216 -29.18 -9.92 -8.40
C PRO A 216 -30.09 -10.86 -7.61
N ALA A 217 -29.80 -11.16 -6.35
CA ALA A 217 -30.67 -11.98 -5.50
C ALA A 217 -32.03 -11.31 -5.22
N ARG A 218 -32.08 -9.98 -5.08
CA ARG A 218 -33.34 -9.25 -4.98
C ARG A 218 -34.09 -9.26 -6.30
N GLN A 219 -33.42 -9.09 -7.42
CA GLN A 219 -34.01 -9.12 -8.76
C GLN A 219 -34.65 -10.49 -9.04
N ALA A 220 -33.93 -11.59 -8.78
CA ALA A 220 -34.45 -12.94 -8.89
C ALA A 220 -35.74 -13.16 -8.08
N SER A 221 -35.76 -12.64 -6.85
CA SER A 221 -36.93 -12.82 -5.96
C SER A 221 -38.18 -12.00 -6.34
N ARG A 222 -38.04 -11.03 -7.24
CA ARG A 222 -39.14 -10.15 -7.69
C ARG A 222 -39.77 -10.58 -9.02
N LEU A 223 -39.28 -11.64 -9.64
CA LEU A 223 -39.87 -12.20 -10.87
C LEU A 223 -41.33 -12.56 -10.61
N LYS A 224 -42.19 -12.22 -11.57
CA LYS A 224 -43.61 -12.61 -11.56
C LYS A 224 -43.79 -13.91 -12.35
N PRO A 225 -44.24 -15.00 -11.72
CA PRO A 225 -44.40 -16.29 -12.40
C PRO A 225 -45.25 -16.21 -13.68
N ALA A 226 -46.30 -15.37 -13.66
CA ALA A 226 -47.22 -15.23 -14.80
C ALA A 226 -46.52 -14.62 -16.03
N ASP A 227 -45.61 -13.66 -15.84
CA ASP A 227 -44.89 -13.03 -16.97
C ASP A 227 -43.82 -13.96 -17.53
N ALA A 228 -43.15 -14.74 -16.64
CA ALA A 228 -42.10 -15.67 -17.05
C ALA A 228 -42.60 -16.91 -17.80
N LEU A 229 -43.85 -17.30 -17.60
CA LEU A 229 -44.45 -18.46 -18.26
C LEU A 229 -45.26 -18.06 -19.51
N ARG A 230 -45.51 -16.76 -19.77
CA ARG A 230 -46.34 -16.27 -20.87
C ARG A 230 -45.54 -15.93 -22.13
N TYR A 231 -44.25 -15.65 -22.01
CA TYR A 231 -43.38 -15.31 -23.14
C TYR A 231 -42.61 -16.58 -23.60
N GLU A 232 -43.26 -17.37 -24.40
CA GLU A 232 -42.71 -18.20 -25.48
C GLU A 232 -43.35 -17.76 -26.78
#